data_35e79f4c80a23a9dfad832aa9bc41754
#
_entry.id   35e79f4c80a23a9dfad832aa9bc41754
#
_cell.length_a   1.000
_cell.length_b   1.000
_cell.length_c   1.000
_cell.angle_alpha   90.00
_cell.angle_beta   90.00
_cell.angle_gamma   90.00
#
_symmetry.space_group_name_H-M   'P 1'
#
loop_
_entity.id
_entity.type
_entity.pdbx_description
1 polymer ?
#
loop_
_entity_poly.entity_id
_entity_poly.type
_entity_poly.pdbx_seq_one_letter_code
_entity_poly.pdbx_strand_id
1 'polypeptide(L)'
;MGNLTHTDSMMNEIRELLLNARQRVAVQVNTELLSTYWNVGKIIVEHEQENKDRADYGKQTLKQLSKDLTKEFGKGFSVSNLYNMRLFYMHHQKFQTVSGKLSWSHYCELLTISDPDKRSFYEKETINSGWSIRELKRQISTSLYERLLLSEGKTNKETVLALAEKGIEMSSPSDIIKDPYVFEFLGVPENKPLLESDLEKALVAQIEKFLLELGRGFMFVGTQQRITLNNTHYYVDMVFYNKILRAYVLIELKTTKLTPEAAGQLNMYLNYYAAEVNDEHDNPPIGIILCTDKDSIAAEYALGGLSNNIFASRYVSYIPNKEQLIAQVEAVLKEWHQPEKE
;
A
#
# COMPACT_ATOMS: atom_id res chain seq x y z
N MET A 1 -16.10 4.04 -45.81
CA MET A 1 -15.92 4.04 -44.34
C MET A 1 -15.35 2.74 -43.76
N GLY A 2 -15.36 1.61 -44.48
CA GLY A 2 -14.87 0.31 -43.94
C GLY A 2 -13.34 0.14 -43.84
N ASN A 3 -12.53 0.89 -44.61
CA ASN A 3 -11.08 0.70 -44.62
C ASN A 3 -10.34 1.34 -43.42
N LEU A 4 -10.89 2.40 -42.82
CA LEU A 4 -10.27 3.08 -41.66
C LEU A 4 -10.35 2.23 -40.37
N THR A 5 -11.47 1.56 -40.14
CA THR A 5 -11.68 0.70 -38.98
C THR A 5 -10.79 -0.55 -38.97
N HIS A 6 -10.48 -1.10 -40.16
CA HIS A 6 -9.60 -2.27 -40.28
C HIS A 6 -8.12 -1.91 -40.03
N THR A 7 -7.68 -0.74 -40.48
CA THR A 7 -6.33 -0.23 -40.24
C THR A 7 -6.12 0.14 -38.77
N ASP A 8 -7.13 0.68 -38.09
CA ASP A 8 -7.08 1.01 -36.67
C ASP A 8 -7.02 -0.25 -35.82
N SER A 9 -7.76 -1.31 -36.17
CA SER A 9 -7.67 -2.61 -35.47
C SER A 9 -6.27 -3.21 -35.59
N MET A 10 -5.72 -3.27 -36.79
CA MET A 10 -4.37 -3.77 -37.06
C MET A 10 -3.30 -2.96 -36.31
N MET A 11 -3.43 -1.63 -36.30
CA MET A 11 -2.52 -0.74 -35.54
C MET A 11 -2.59 -1.00 -34.02
N ASN A 12 -3.77 -1.28 -33.48
CA ASN A 12 -3.91 -1.60 -32.06
C ASN A 12 -3.28 -2.95 -31.73
N GLU A 13 -3.50 -3.98 -32.56
CA GLU A 13 -2.87 -5.29 -32.40
C GLU A 13 -1.35 -5.21 -32.45
N ILE A 14 -0.80 -4.48 -33.42
CA ILE A 14 0.65 -4.25 -33.54
C ILE A 14 1.17 -3.49 -32.32
N ARG A 15 0.47 -2.45 -31.86
CA ARG A 15 0.83 -1.66 -30.66
C ARG A 15 0.89 -2.56 -29.45
N GLU A 16 -0.12 -3.38 -29.18
CA GLU A 16 -0.13 -4.32 -28.07
C GLU A 16 1.02 -5.33 -28.15
N LEU A 17 1.26 -5.89 -29.32
CA LEU A 17 2.36 -6.82 -29.55
C LEU A 17 3.73 -6.18 -29.22
N LEU A 18 3.96 -4.95 -29.68
CA LEU A 18 5.19 -4.22 -29.42
C LEU A 18 5.34 -3.81 -27.94
N LEU A 19 4.26 -3.39 -27.30
CA LEU A 19 4.27 -3.05 -25.86
C LEU A 19 4.56 -4.29 -25.01
N ASN A 20 3.90 -5.41 -25.30
CA ASN A 20 4.12 -6.68 -24.63
C ASN A 20 5.55 -7.20 -24.83
N ALA A 21 6.11 -7.06 -26.05
CA ALA A 21 7.49 -7.44 -26.31
C ALA A 21 8.49 -6.59 -25.52
N ARG A 22 8.30 -5.26 -25.51
CA ARG A 22 9.15 -4.34 -24.72
C ARG A 22 9.10 -4.67 -23.22
N GLN A 23 7.91 -4.95 -22.70
CA GLN A 23 7.71 -5.31 -21.29
C GLN A 23 8.44 -6.62 -20.95
N ARG A 24 8.32 -7.65 -21.79
CA ARG A 24 9.06 -8.92 -21.59
C ARG A 24 10.57 -8.72 -21.57
N VAL A 25 11.10 -7.94 -22.51
CA VAL A 25 12.56 -7.65 -22.56
C VAL A 25 13.00 -6.89 -21.32
N ALA A 26 12.23 -5.87 -20.87
CA ALA A 26 12.56 -5.13 -19.66
C ALA A 26 12.58 -6.02 -18.42
N VAL A 27 11.61 -6.93 -18.28
CA VAL A 27 11.56 -7.90 -17.18
C VAL A 27 12.75 -8.87 -17.25
N GLN A 28 13.09 -9.36 -18.45
CA GLN A 28 14.22 -10.27 -18.63
C GLN A 28 15.54 -9.61 -18.24
N VAL A 29 15.81 -8.40 -18.73
CA VAL A 29 17.02 -7.63 -18.39
C VAL A 29 17.11 -7.39 -16.88
N ASN A 30 15.98 -7.03 -16.25
CA ASN A 30 15.94 -6.84 -14.81
C ASN A 30 16.21 -8.13 -14.03
N THR A 31 15.65 -9.25 -14.48
CA THR A 31 15.89 -10.57 -13.87
C THR A 31 17.35 -10.97 -13.95
N GLU A 32 18.01 -10.77 -15.08
CA GLU A 32 19.46 -11.05 -15.24
C GLU A 32 20.31 -10.17 -14.32
N LEU A 33 19.95 -8.88 -14.19
CA LEU A 33 20.63 -7.97 -13.27
C LEU A 33 20.49 -8.42 -11.81
N LEU A 34 19.28 -8.79 -11.39
CA LEU A 34 19.01 -9.31 -10.05
C LEU A 34 19.76 -10.63 -9.79
N SER A 35 19.77 -11.53 -10.77
CA SER A 35 20.54 -12.79 -10.72
C SER A 35 22.02 -12.52 -10.53
N THR A 36 22.57 -11.59 -11.30
CA THR A 36 23.98 -11.18 -11.18
C THR A 36 24.28 -10.64 -9.78
N TYR A 37 23.47 -9.74 -9.26
CA TYR A 37 23.67 -9.15 -7.92
C TYR A 37 23.49 -10.18 -6.80
N TRP A 38 22.56 -11.11 -6.95
CA TRP A 38 22.40 -12.23 -6.04
C TRP A 38 23.65 -13.12 -6.01
N ASN A 39 24.20 -13.47 -7.18
CA ASN A 39 25.41 -14.27 -7.28
C ASN A 39 26.64 -13.54 -6.72
N VAL A 40 26.78 -12.23 -6.95
CA VAL A 40 27.83 -11.42 -6.31
C VAL A 40 27.69 -11.48 -4.79
N GLY A 41 26.47 -11.31 -4.28
CA GLY A 41 26.18 -11.43 -2.85
C GLY A 41 26.53 -12.81 -2.28
N LYS A 42 26.21 -13.87 -3.03
CA LYS A 42 26.56 -15.25 -2.70
C LYS A 42 28.07 -15.43 -2.54
N ILE A 43 28.84 -15.01 -3.53
CA ILE A 43 30.30 -15.10 -3.52
C ILE A 43 30.88 -14.36 -2.31
N ILE A 44 30.38 -13.14 -2.01
CA ILE A 44 30.85 -12.36 -0.86
C ILE A 44 30.60 -13.14 0.44
N VAL A 45 29.39 -13.69 0.64
CA VAL A 45 29.02 -14.40 1.87
C VAL A 45 29.83 -15.70 2.02
N GLU A 46 29.98 -16.48 0.95
CA GLU A 46 30.74 -17.73 0.98
C GLU A 46 32.22 -17.48 1.35
N HIS A 47 32.87 -16.47 0.76
CA HIS A 47 34.23 -16.08 1.13
C HIS A 47 34.36 -15.51 2.55
N GLU A 48 33.33 -14.80 3.07
CA GLU A 48 33.32 -14.36 4.46
C GLU A 48 33.22 -15.54 5.44
N GLN A 49 32.46 -16.59 5.09
CA GLN A 49 32.30 -17.78 5.93
C GLN A 49 33.58 -18.64 5.99
N GLU A 50 34.33 -18.69 4.91
CA GLU A 50 35.63 -19.41 4.85
C GLU A 50 36.70 -18.73 5.73
N ASN A 51 36.58 -17.40 5.95
CA ASN A 51 37.55 -16.57 6.67
C ASN A 51 37.03 -16.05 8.03
N LYS A 52 36.37 -16.90 8.80
CA LYS A 52 35.61 -16.55 10.04
C LYS A 52 36.38 -15.81 11.15
N ASP A 53 37.69 -15.70 11.11
CA ASP A 53 38.48 -15.21 12.26
C ASP A 53 38.70 -13.70 12.33
N ARG A 54 38.18 -12.87 11.39
CA ARG A 54 38.42 -11.42 11.41
C ARG A 54 37.24 -10.60 10.84
N ALA A 55 36.39 -10.08 11.73
CA ALA A 55 35.30 -9.15 11.36
C ALA A 55 35.81 -7.85 10.68
N ASP A 56 37.02 -7.38 11.00
CA ASP A 56 37.66 -6.24 10.34
C ASP A 56 38.14 -6.53 8.93
N TYR A 57 38.42 -7.80 8.64
CA TYR A 57 38.84 -8.26 7.30
C TYR A 57 37.69 -8.06 6.30
N GLY A 58 36.45 -8.36 6.67
CA GLY A 58 35.30 -8.21 5.78
C GLY A 58 35.05 -6.77 5.31
N LYS A 59 35.22 -5.77 6.21
CA LYS A 59 35.06 -4.35 5.83
C LYS A 59 36.16 -3.87 4.87
N GLN A 60 37.39 -4.30 5.09
CA GLN A 60 38.51 -3.94 4.22
C GLN A 60 38.38 -4.63 2.86
N THR A 61 37.96 -5.89 2.83
CA THR A 61 37.71 -6.66 1.62
C THR A 61 36.64 -6.03 0.74
N LEU A 62 35.50 -5.61 1.32
CA LEU A 62 34.45 -4.91 0.56
C LEU A 62 34.93 -3.57 -0.02
N LYS A 63 35.78 -2.81 0.70
CA LYS A 63 36.35 -1.55 0.19
C LYS A 63 37.30 -1.81 -1.00
N GLN A 64 38.18 -2.81 -0.88
CA GLN A 64 39.07 -3.16 -1.95
C GLN A 64 38.32 -3.69 -3.17
N LEU A 65 37.37 -4.61 -2.96
CA LEU A 65 36.52 -5.15 -4.01
C LEU A 65 35.72 -4.05 -4.73
N SER A 66 35.19 -3.09 -3.98
CA SER A 66 34.49 -1.93 -4.55
C SER A 66 35.40 -1.10 -5.46
N LYS A 67 36.65 -0.86 -5.04
CA LYS A 67 37.62 -0.10 -5.83
C LYS A 67 37.98 -0.82 -7.14
N ASP A 68 38.23 -2.12 -7.06
CA ASP A 68 38.68 -2.92 -8.20
C ASP A 68 37.51 -3.12 -9.21
N LEU A 69 36.34 -3.50 -8.75
CA LEU A 69 35.16 -3.66 -9.60
C LEU A 69 34.71 -2.32 -10.23
N THR A 70 34.79 -1.21 -9.50
CA THR A 70 34.44 0.09 -10.06
C THR A 70 35.43 0.52 -11.14
N LYS A 71 36.72 0.18 -11.00
CA LYS A 71 37.75 0.47 -12.00
C LYS A 71 37.54 -0.36 -13.28
N GLU A 72 37.12 -1.63 -13.14
CA GLU A 72 37.01 -2.57 -14.26
C GLU A 72 35.64 -2.48 -14.97
N PHE A 73 34.54 -2.41 -14.19
CA PHE A 73 33.15 -2.48 -14.69
C PHE A 73 32.37 -1.17 -14.55
N GLY A 74 32.97 -0.13 -13.99
CA GLY A 74 32.35 1.19 -13.85
C GLY A 74 31.42 1.32 -12.63
N LYS A 75 30.45 2.24 -12.73
CA LYS A 75 29.52 2.56 -11.63
C LYS A 75 28.60 1.37 -11.34
N GLY A 76 28.26 1.17 -10.07
CA GLY A 76 27.35 0.09 -9.64
C GLY A 76 27.93 -0.79 -8.54
N PHE A 77 29.22 -0.70 -8.27
CA PHE A 77 29.92 -1.53 -7.29
C PHE A 77 30.43 -0.74 -6.08
N SER A 78 29.67 0.30 -5.65
CA SER A 78 29.99 1.02 -4.41
C SER A 78 29.93 0.06 -3.20
N VAL A 79 30.65 0.39 -2.14
CA VAL A 79 30.64 -0.39 -0.88
C VAL A 79 29.21 -0.64 -0.38
N SER A 80 28.36 0.39 -0.41
CA SER A 80 26.94 0.25 -0.03
C SER A 80 26.19 -0.70 -0.95
N ASN A 81 26.47 -0.69 -2.26
CA ASN A 81 25.78 -1.58 -3.19
C ASN A 81 26.24 -3.03 -3.04
N LEU A 82 27.55 -3.28 -2.83
CA LEU A 82 28.07 -4.60 -2.50
C LEU A 82 27.51 -5.13 -1.19
N TYR A 83 27.35 -4.26 -0.19
CA TYR A 83 26.68 -4.61 1.06
C TYR A 83 25.21 -4.99 0.84
N ASN A 84 24.48 -4.24 0.01
CA ASN A 84 23.11 -4.59 -0.35
C ASN A 84 23.03 -5.92 -1.11
N MET A 85 23.97 -6.21 -2.03
CA MET A 85 24.02 -7.51 -2.72
C MET A 85 24.24 -8.66 -1.73
N ARG A 86 25.10 -8.45 -0.73
CA ARG A 86 25.33 -9.40 0.36
C ARG A 86 24.06 -9.66 1.16
N LEU A 87 23.35 -8.60 1.60
CA LEU A 87 22.08 -8.71 2.31
C LEU A 87 21.01 -9.38 1.46
N PHE A 88 20.97 -9.06 0.18
CA PHE A 88 20.02 -9.63 -0.78
C PHE A 88 20.13 -11.15 -0.84
N TYR A 89 21.36 -11.68 -0.97
CA TYR A 89 21.58 -13.12 -0.91
C TYR A 89 21.17 -13.71 0.45
N MET A 90 21.52 -13.05 1.56
CA MET A 90 21.19 -13.55 2.91
C MET A 90 19.69 -13.65 3.16
N HIS A 91 18.90 -12.70 2.61
CA HIS A 91 17.45 -12.69 2.77
C HIS A 91 16.70 -13.54 1.74
N HIS A 92 17.28 -13.75 0.56
CA HIS A 92 16.72 -14.58 -0.50
C HIS A 92 17.66 -15.76 -0.81
N GLN A 93 17.73 -16.74 0.09
CA GLN A 93 18.64 -17.89 -0.06
C GLN A 93 18.37 -18.72 -1.32
N LYS A 94 17.17 -18.62 -1.89
CA LYS A 94 16.80 -19.23 -3.17
C LYS A 94 16.44 -18.13 -4.16
N PHE A 95 17.22 -17.97 -5.22
CA PHE A 95 16.97 -16.97 -6.26
C PHE A 95 15.57 -17.12 -6.91
N GLN A 96 15.02 -18.34 -6.97
CA GLN A 96 13.67 -18.59 -7.50
C GLN A 96 12.55 -17.82 -6.76
N THR A 97 12.81 -17.37 -5.54
CA THR A 97 11.85 -16.55 -4.77
C THR A 97 11.91 -15.07 -5.15
N VAL A 98 12.94 -14.64 -5.89
CA VAL A 98 13.13 -13.25 -6.29
C VAL A 98 12.19 -12.91 -7.45
N SER A 99 11.40 -11.86 -7.30
CA SER A 99 10.49 -11.40 -8.35
C SER A 99 11.19 -10.47 -9.34
N GLY A 100 11.22 -10.85 -10.61
CA GLY A 100 11.69 -9.98 -11.71
C GLY A 100 10.78 -8.75 -11.96
N LYS A 101 9.64 -8.65 -11.29
CA LYS A 101 8.75 -7.47 -11.38
C LYS A 101 9.27 -6.28 -10.57
N LEU A 102 10.12 -6.52 -9.57
CA LEU A 102 10.75 -5.47 -8.76
C LEU A 102 12.13 -5.13 -9.31
N SER A 103 12.46 -3.83 -9.37
CA SER A 103 13.80 -3.39 -9.72
C SER A 103 14.78 -3.54 -8.54
N TRP A 104 16.08 -3.50 -8.83
CA TRP A 104 17.12 -3.49 -7.80
C TRP A 104 16.92 -2.40 -6.74
N SER A 105 16.45 -1.22 -7.17
CA SER A 105 16.17 -0.13 -6.21
C SER A 105 15.01 -0.44 -5.27
N HIS A 106 14.01 -1.21 -5.68
CA HIS A 106 12.98 -1.71 -4.77
C HIS A 106 13.58 -2.66 -3.73
N TYR A 107 14.42 -3.61 -4.17
CA TYR A 107 15.09 -4.51 -3.23
C TYR A 107 16.01 -3.76 -2.27
N CYS A 108 16.77 -2.76 -2.73
CA CYS A 108 17.58 -1.92 -1.82
C CYS A 108 16.74 -1.24 -0.73
N GLU A 109 15.54 -0.80 -1.05
CA GLU A 109 14.63 -0.22 -0.06
C GLU A 109 14.08 -1.28 0.90
N LEU A 110 13.64 -2.41 0.40
CA LEU A 110 13.14 -3.53 1.20
C LEU A 110 14.21 -4.08 2.16
N LEU A 111 15.46 -4.09 1.77
CA LEU A 111 16.59 -4.54 2.60
C LEU A 111 16.85 -3.63 3.82
N THR A 112 16.27 -2.43 3.87
CA THR A 112 16.33 -1.57 5.07
C THR A 112 15.40 -2.06 6.19
N ILE A 113 14.47 -2.95 5.87
CA ILE A 113 13.49 -3.50 6.82
C ILE A 113 14.08 -4.76 7.46
N SER A 114 14.34 -4.70 8.76
CA SER A 114 14.93 -5.82 9.52
C SER A 114 13.95 -6.97 9.76
N ASP A 115 12.68 -6.64 10.05
CA ASP A 115 11.62 -7.61 10.29
C ASP A 115 11.29 -8.38 9.00
N PRO A 116 11.39 -9.73 8.98
CA PRO A 116 11.17 -10.55 7.79
C PRO A 116 9.71 -10.53 7.32
N ASP A 117 8.72 -10.53 8.22
CA ASP A 117 7.30 -10.56 7.86
C ASP A 117 6.88 -9.21 7.29
N LYS A 118 7.29 -8.13 7.92
CA LYS A 118 7.10 -6.76 7.42
C LYS A 118 7.75 -6.56 6.06
N ARG A 119 8.97 -7.03 5.86
CA ARG A 119 9.66 -6.96 4.56
C ARG A 119 8.93 -7.76 3.50
N SER A 120 8.50 -8.99 3.82
CA SER A 120 7.71 -9.83 2.93
C SER A 120 6.40 -9.16 2.52
N PHE A 121 5.68 -8.56 3.47
CA PHE A 121 4.47 -7.78 3.21
C PHE A 121 4.73 -6.66 2.19
N TYR A 122 5.74 -5.81 2.42
CA TYR A 122 6.03 -4.71 1.50
C TYR A 122 6.50 -5.20 0.11
N GLU A 123 7.21 -6.31 0.04
CA GLU A 123 7.58 -6.94 -1.23
C GLU A 123 6.33 -7.40 -1.99
N LYS A 124 5.43 -8.14 -1.35
CA LYS A 124 4.18 -8.62 -1.94
C LYS A 124 3.28 -7.47 -2.37
N GLU A 125 3.09 -6.49 -1.49
CA GLU A 125 2.21 -5.37 -1.78
C GLU A 125 2.76 -4.48 -2.89
N THR A 126 4.08 -4.28 -2.97
CA THR A 126 4.72 -3.58 -4.09
C THR A 126 4.46 -4.29 -5.42
N ILE A 127 4.52 -5.62 -5.46
CA ILE A 127 4.22 -6.42 -6.65
C ILE A 127 2.72 -6.33 -7.01
N ASN A 128 1.86 -6.52 -6.02
CA ASN A 128 0.41 -6.58 -6.20
C ASN A 128 -0.18 -5.23 -6.63
N SER A 129 0.32 -4.15 -6.04
CA SER A 129 -0.16 -2.78 -6.29
C SER A 129 0.63 -2.05 -7.38
N GLY A 130 1.75 -2.62 -7.84
CA GLY A 130 2.61 -2.01 -8.84
C GLY A 130 3.26 -0.71 -8.36
N TRP A 131 3.61 -0.61 -7.09
CA TRP A 131 4.18 0.62 -6.52
C TRP A 131 5.49 1.00 -7.18
N SER A 132 5.66 2.30 -7.41
CA SER A 132 6.96 2.89 -7.70
C SER A 132 7.83 2.89 -6.43
N ILE A 133 9.15 3.08 -6.60
CA ILE A 133 10.08 3.23 -5.46
C ILE A 133 9.64 4.38 -4.53
N ARG A 134 9.13 5.47 -5.10
CA ARG A 134 8.64 6.61 -4.31
C ARG A 134 7.45 6.21 -3.45
N GLU A 135 6.52 5.45 -4.02
CA GLU A 135 5.36 4.97 -3.30
C GLU A 135 5.74 3.93 -2.24
N LEU A 136 6.60 2.97 -2.55
CA LEU A 136 7.12 2.01 -1.56
C LEU A 136 7.75 2.75 -0.36
N LYS A 137 8.61 3.75 -0.61
CA LYS A 137 9.21 4.58 0.45
C LYS A 137 8.15 5.29 1.29
N ARG A 138 7.14 5.86 0.63
CA ARG A 138 6.02 6.51 1.29
C ARG A 138 5.29 5.53 2.19
N GLN A 139 4.91 4.36 1.70
CA GLN A 139 4.16 3.37 2.47
C GLN A 139 4.96 2.83 3.67
N ILE A 140 6.27 2.66 3.52
CA ILE A 140 7.17 2.33 4.65
C ILE A 140 7.24 3.48 5.66
N SER A 141 7.40 4.71 5.18
CA SER A 141 7.51 5.89 6.06
C SER A 141 6.22 6.19 6.83
N THR A 142 5.06 5.90 6.23
CA THR A 142 3.74 6.05 6.85
C THR A 142 3.27 4.81 7.60
N SER A 143 4.16 3.82 7.80
CA SER A 143 3.91 2.62 8.61
C SER A 143 2.63 1.87 8.20
N LEU A 144 2.44 1.65 6.89
CA LEU A 144 1.24 0.97 6.39
C LEU A 144 1.03 -0.40 7.05
N TYR A 145 2.10 -1.19 7.20
CA TYR A 145 2.02 -2.52 7.83
C TYR A 145 1.45 -2.46 9.23
N GLU A 146 1.97 -1.57 10.06
CA GLU A 146 1.52 -1.37 11.44
C GLU A 146 0.08 -0.84 11.49
N ARG A 147 -0.28 0.09 10.63
CA ARG A 147 -1.65 0.63 10.54
C ARG A 147 -2.67 -0.45 10.21
N LEU A 148 -2.35 -1.35 9.29
CA LEU A 148 -3.23 -2.46 8.94
C LEU A 148 -3.41 -3.43 10.10
N LEU A 149 -2.35 -3.77 10.81
CA LEU A 149 -2.42 -4.65 11.97
C LEU A 149 -3.24 -4.06 13.12
N LEU A 150 -3.21 -2.74 13.30
CA LEU A 150 -3.94 -2.07 14.36
C LEU A 150 -5.39 -1.73 13.98
N SER A 151 -5.69 -1.56 12.68
CA SER A 151 -7.01 -1.10 12.23
C SER A 151 -8.13 -2.11 12.50
N GLU A 152 -7.83 -3.39 12.46
CA GLU A 152 -8.83 -4.44 12.67
C GLU A 152 -9.08 -4.79 14.15
N GLY A 153 -8.28 -4.27 15.08
CA GLY A 153 -8.36 -4.66 16.50
C GLY A 153 -8.14 -6.16 16.74
N LYS A 154 -7.73 -6.89 15.70
CA LYS A 154 -7.51 -8.33 15.65
C LYS A 154 -6.07 -8.64 15.29
N THR A 155 -5.12 -8.00 15.98
CA THR A 155 -3.72 -8.35 15.77
C THR A 155 -3.51 -9.76 16.28
N ASN A 156 -3.54 -10.74 15.38
CA ASN A 156 -3.25 -12.14 15.68
C ASN A 156 -2.19 -12.66 14.68
N LYS A 157 -1.58 -13.78 15.05
CA LYS A 157 -0.50 -14.40 14.25
C LYS A 157 -0.94 -14.74 12.82
N GLU A 158 -2.19 -15.13 12.66
CA GLU A 158 -2.74 -15.52 11.36
C GLU A 158 -2.83 -14.32 10.41
N THR A 159 -3.29 -13.17 10.91
CA THR A 159 -3.34 -11.91 10.14
C THR A 159 -1.95 -11.45 9.70
N VAL A 160 -0.96 -11.51 10.63
CA VAL A 160 0.43 -11.15 10.31
C VAL A 160 0.99 -12.04 9.21
N LEU A 161 0.82 -13.36 9.34
CA LEU A 161 1.31 -14.32 8.36
C LEU A 161 0.58 -14.17 7.01
N ALA A 162 -0.73 -13.95 7.02
CA ALA A 162 -1.50 -13.73 5.79
C ALA A 162 -1.00 -12.46 5.05
N LEU A 163 -0.80 -11.35 5.76
CA LEU A 163 -0.24 -10.12 5.18
C LEU A 163 1.18 -10.35 4.64
N ALA A 164 2.03 -11.09 5.37
CA ALA A 164 3.39 -11.37 4.94
C ALA A 164 3.45 -12.28 3.70
N GLU A 165 2.52 -13.24 3.59
CA GLU A 165 2.49 -14.19 2.48
C GLU A 165 1.83 -13.66 1.22
N LYS A 166 0.75 -12.90 1.36
CA LYS A 166 -0.14 -12.52 0.26
C LYS A 166 -0.26 -11.02 0.00
N GLY A 167 0.11 -10.19 0.99
CA GLY A 167 -0.22 -8.77 1.00
C GLY A 167 -1.70 -8.54 1.36
N ILE A 168 -2.26 -7.41 0.98
CA ILE A 168 -3.67 -7.09 1.20
C ILE A 168 -4.54 -7.91 0.23
N GLU A 169 -5.32 -8.87 0.74
CA GLU A 169 -6.37 -9.55 -0.03
C GLU A 169 -7.68 -8.76 0.13
N MET A 170 -8.32 -8.43 -0.97
CA MET A 170 -9.59 -7.69 -0.99
C MET A 170 -10.72 -8.66 -1.33
N SER A 171 -11.37 -9.20 -0.32
CA SER A 171 -12.50 -10.13 -0.43
C SER A 171 -13.78 -9.59 0.19
N SER A 172 -13.65 -8.64 1.10
CA SER A 172 -14.76 -8.04 1.86
C SER A 172 -14.64 -6.51 1.92
N PRO A 173 -15.73 -5.79 2.21
CA PRO A 173 -15.71 -4.34 2.39
C PRO A 173 -14.73 -3.86 3.47
N SER A 174 -14.51 -4.63 4.53
CA SER A 174 -13.58 -4.28 5.61
C SER A 174 -12.11 -4.25 5.16
N ASP A 175 -11.76 -5.02 4.12
CA ASP A 175 -10.37 -5.16 3.67
C ASP A 175 -9.83 -3.88 3.01
N ILE A 176 -10.70 -2.98 2.57
CA ILE A 176 -10.30 -1.67 2.01
C ILE A 176 -10.17 -0.58 3.07
N ILE A 177 -10.54 -0.86 4.31
CA ILE A 177 -10.55 0.14 5.38
C ILE A 177 -9.17 0.22 6.04
N LYS A 178 -8.70 1.43 6.26
CA LYS A 178 -7.47 1.75 7.01
C LYS A 178 -7.82 2.68 8.16
N ASP A 179 -7.21 2.48 9.30
CA ASP A 179 -7.39 3.35 10.45
C ASP A 179 -6.05 3.55 11.19
N PRO A 180 -5.47 4.73 11.10
CA PRO A 180 -5.92 5.90 10.34
C PRO A 180 -5.53 5.89 8.85
N TYR A 181 -6.23 6.68 8.03
CA TYR A 181 -5.70 7.16 6.75
C TYR A 181 -4.69 8.27 6.98
N VAL A 182 -3.66 8.36 6.13
CA VAL A 182 -2.57 9.35 6.31
C VAL A 182 -2.53 10.30 5.12
N PHE A 183 -2.76 11.59 5.39
CA PHE A 183 -2.89 12.66 4.39
C PHE A 183 -1.68 13.62 4.40
N GLU A 184 -0.49 13.12 4.71
CA GLU A 184 0.75 13.91 4.76
C GLU A 184 1.04 14.65 3.44
N PHE A 185 0.55 14.10 2.33
CA PHE A 185 0.71 14.67 1.00
C PHE A 185 -0.06 15.98 0.79
N LEU A 186 -1.02 16.32 1.67
CA LEU A 186 -1.72 17.59 1.63
C LEU A 186 -0.84 18.74 2.12
N GLY A 187 0.21 18.45 2.90
CA GLY A 187 1.10 19.48 3.45
C GLY A 187 0.41 20.45 4.41
N VAL A 188 -0.67 20.02 5.06
CA VAL A 188 -1.44 20.86 5.99
C VAL A 188 -0.71 20.91 7.32
N PRO A 189 -0.47 22.11 7.90
CA PRO A 189 0.12 22.25 9.22
C PRO A 189 -0.79 21.64 10.31
N GLU A 190 -0.19 20.94 11.29
CA GLU A 190 -0.87 20.26 12.38
C GLU A 190 -1.88 21.12 13.17
N ASN A 191 -1.57 22.39 13.34
CA ASN A 191 -2.29 23.29 14.23
C ASN A 191 -3.34 24.16 13.52
N LYS A 192 -3.63 23.87 12.23
CA LYS A 192 -4.59 24.66 11.47
C LYS A 192 -5.85 23.82 11.23
N PRO A 193 -6.98 24.13 11.90
CA PRO A 193 -8.23 23.45 11.59
C PRO A 193 -8.62 23.74 10.13
N LEU A 194 -8.87 22.70 9.37
CA LEU A 194 -9.42 22.78 8.01
C LEU A 194 -10.95 22.79 8.09
N LEU A 195 -11.57 23.55 7.19
CA LEU A 195 -12.98 23.37 6.89
C LEU A 195 -13.18 22.12 6.04
N GLU A 196 -14.32 21.44 6.13
CA GLU A 196 -14.63 20.24 5.33
C GLU A 196 -14.47 20.51 3.83
N SER A 197 -14.95 21.66 3.36
CA SER A 197 -14.81 22.09 1.96
C SER A 197 -13.37 22.33 1.51
N ASP A 198 -12.48 22.74 2.42
CA ASP A 198 -11.06 22.95 2.10
C ASP A 198 -10.32 21.62 2.09
N LEU A 199 -10.66 20.69 2.98
CA LEU A 199 -10.15 19.33 2.99
C LEU A 199 -10.55 18.62 1.69
N GLU A 200 -11.79 18.67 1.29
CA GLU A 200 -12.30 18.10 0.06
C GLU A 200 -11.52 18.63 -1.17
N LYS A 201 -11.42 19.96 -1.31
CA LYS A 201 -10.67 20.59 -2.40
C LYS A 201 -9.20 20.15 -2.43
N ALA A 202 -8.57 20.06 -1.26
CA ALA A 202 -7.18 19.63 -1.14
C ALA A 202 -7.00 18.15 -1.55
N LEU A 203 -7.92 17.26 -1.19
CA LEU A 203 -7.93 15.86 -1.60
C LEU A 203 -8.14 15.72 -3.11
N VAL A 204 -9.07 16.48 -3.68
CA VAL A 204 -9.31 16.50 -5.14
C VAL A 204 -8.10 17.02 -5.90
N ALA A 205 -7.45 18.08 -5.41
CA ALA A 205 -6.23 18.61 -6.02
C ALA A 205 -5.05 17.62 -5.98
N GLN A 206 -5.09 16.64 -5.08
CA GLN A 206 -4.09 15.60 -4.91
C GLN A 206 -4.69 14.18 -5.13
N ILE A 207 -5.69 14.08 -6.00
CA ILE A 207 -6.49 12.84 -6.16
C ILE A 207 -5.65 11.61 -6.47
N GLU A 208 -4.56 11.74 -7.21
CA GLU A 208 -3.64 10.64 -7.48
C GLU A 208 -3.03 10.07 -6.19
N LYS A 209 -2.61 10.94 -5.27
CA LYS A 209 -2.04 10.53 -3.99
C LYS A 209 -3.10 9.97 -3.06
N PHE A 210 -4.31 10.54 -3.12
CA PHE A 210 -5.43 10.01 -2.35
C PHE A 210 -5.83 8.61 -2.82
N LEU A 211 -5.87 8.36 -4.15
CA LEU A 211 -6.11 7.02 -4.70
C LEU A 211 -5.04 6.01 -4.27
N LEU A 212 -3.76 6.42 -4.20
CA LEU A 212 -2.69 5.58 -3.68
C LEU A 212 -2.87 5.29 -2.18
N GLU A 213 -3.35 6.26 -1.41
CA GLU A 213 -3.68 6.04 0.00
C GLU A 213 -4.90 5.14 0.16
N LEU A 214 -5.95 5.30 -0.63
CA LEU A 214 -7.12 4.40 -0.63
C LEU A 214 -6.69 2.95 -0.94
N GLY A 215 -5.85 2.76 -1.95
CA GLY A 215 -5.29 1.46 -2.31
C GLY A 215 -5.76 0.93 -3.66
N ARG A 216 -5.62 -0.38 -3.85
CA ARG A 216 -5.91 -1.03 -5.15
C ARG A 216 -7.40 -1.01 -5.51
N GLY A 217 -7.64 -0.94 -6.80
CA GLY A 217 -8.98 -1.12 -7.37
C GLY A 217 -9.84 0.12 -7.35
N PHE A 218 -9.47 1.17 -6.65
CA PHE A 218 -10.24 2.40 -6.59
C PHE A 218 -10.18 3.18 -7.91
N MET A 219 -11.33 3.64 -8.35
CA MET A 219 -11.55 4.51 -9.49
C MET A 219 -12.35 5.72 -9.02
N PHE A 220 -11.88 6.92 -9.32
CA PHE A 220 -12.59 8.15 -8.96
C PHE A 220 -13.78 8.37 -9.88
N VAL A 221 -14.95 8.55 -9.30
CA VAL A 221 -16.21 8.82 -10.02
C VAL A 221 -16.50 10.32 -10.01
N GLY A 222 -16.43 10.96 -8.84
CA GLY A 222 -16.66 12.39 -8.74
C GLY A 222 -16.78 12.88 -7.31
N THR A 223 -16.97 14.19 -7.17
CA THR A 223 -17.26 14.86 -5.90
C THR A 223 -18.62 15.51 -5.95
N GLN A 224 -19.19 15.81 -4.78
CA GLN A 224 -20.46 16.51 -4.61
C GLN A 224 -21.56 15.91 -5.50
N GLN A 225 -21.60 14.56 -5.51
CA GLN A 225 -22.59 13.84 -6.31
C GLN A 225 -23.98 14.03 -5.76
N ARG A 226 -24.85 14.67 -6.57
CA ARG A 226 -26.19 15.04 -6.14
C ARG A 226 -27.13 13.84 -6.12
N ILE A 227 -27.80 13.68 -4.98
CA ILE A 227 -28.93 12.78 -4.76
C ILE A 227 -30.17 13.65 -4.61
N THR A 228 -31.28 13.29 -5.25
CA THR A 228 -32.53 14.02 -5.15
C THR A 228 -33.63 13.11 -4.63
N LEU A 229 -34.14 13.41 -3.45
CA LEU A 229 -35.27 12.70 -2.84
C LEU A 229 -36.39 13.71 -2.53
N ASN A 230 -37.60 13.49 -3.07
CA ASN A 230 -38.76 14.36 -2.86
C ASN A 230 -38.44 15.87 -3.00
N ASN A 231 -37.76 16.25 -4.10
CA ASN A 231 -37.33 17.64 -4.38
C ASN A 231 -36.30 18.23 -3.38
N THR A 232 -35.78 17.42 -2.46
CA THR A 232 -34.65 17.79 -1.61
C THR A 232 -33.37 17.28 -2.19
N HIS A 233 -32.34 18.12 -2.27
CA HIS A 233 -31.04 17.80 -2.81
C HIS A 233 -30.05 17.53 -1.69
N TYR A 234 -29.33 16.42 -1.81
CA TYR A 234 -28.24 16.01 -0.96
C TYR A 234 -26.99 15.82 -1.81
N TYR A 235 -25.83 15.87 -1.22
CA TYR A 235 -24.57 15.77 -1.93
C TYR A 235 -23.63 14.83 -1.20
N VAL A 236 -23.11 13.85 -1.91
CA VAL A 236 -22.06 12.94 -1.41
C VAL A 236 -20.72 13.60 -1.66
N ASP A 237 -19.89 13.76 -0.63
CA ASP A 237 -18.61 14.48 -0.76
C ASP A 237 -17.73 13.89 -1.84
N MET A 238 -17.44 12.57 -1.77
CA MET A 238 -16.63 11.90 -2.78
C MET A 238 -17.19 10.50 -3.09
N VAL A 239 -17.21 10.16 -4.36
CA VAL A 239 -17.65 8.84 -4.84
C VAL A 239 -16.54 8.19 -5.63
N PHE A 240 -16.28 6.94 -5.29
CA PHE A 240 -15.37 6.05 -5.98
C PHE A 240 -16.11 4.77 -6.38
N TYR A 241 -15.50 4.01 -7.28
CA TYR A 241 -15.88 2.64 -7.58
C TYR A 241 -14.67 1.74 -7.36
N ASN A 242 -14.83 0.68 -6.58
CA ASN A 242 -13.76 -0.32 -6.41
C ASN A 242 -14.03 -1.51 -7.33
N LYS A 243 -13.22 -1.65 -8.39
CA LYS A 243 -13.39 -2.70 -9.41
C LYS A 243 -13.12 -4.13 -8.89
N ILE A 244 -12.37 -4.28 -7.78
CA ILE A 244 -12.07 -5.59 -7.20
C ILE A 244 -13.29 -6.07 -6.41
N LEU A 245 -13.84 -5.20 -5.57
CA LEU A 245 -15.06 -5.47 -4.81
C LEU A 245 -16.33 -5.29 -5.64
N ARG A 246 -16.24 -4.72 -6.83
CA ARG A 246 -17.38 -4.41 -7.70
C ARG A 246 -18.47 -3.65 -6.94
N ALA A 247 -18.08 -2.56 -6.29
CA ALA A 247 -18.97 -1.77 -5.44
C ALA A 247 -18.62 -0.28 -5.52
N TYR A 248 -19.65 0.56 -5.47
CA TYR A 248 -19.45 1.98 -5.19
C TYR A 248 -18.93 2.18 -3.78
N VAL A 249 -18.02 3.14 -3.61
CA VAL A 249 -17.50 3.55 -2.30
C VAL A 249 -17.79 5.03 -2.12
N LEU A 250 -18.66 5.33 -1.18
CA LEU A 250 -19.09 6.69 -0.84
C LEU A 250 -18.29 7.16 0.37
N ILE A 251 -17.62 8.28 0.24
CA ILE A 251 -16.81 8.87 1.32
C ILE A 251 -17.46 10.17 1.77
N GLU A 252 -17.72 10.25 3.06
CA GLU A 252 -18.16 11.44 3.77
C GLU A 252 -17.01 11.98 4.61
N LEU A 253 -16.70 13.27 4.47
CA LEU A 253 -15.60 13.91 5.16
C LEU A 253 -16.13 14.66 6.38
N LYS A 254 -15.48 14.49 7.53
CA LYS A 254 -15.77 15.25 8.74
C LYS A 254 -14.48 15.78 9.35
N THR A 255 -14.42 17.06 9.59
CA THR A 255 -13.28 17.69 10.28
C THR A 255 -13.45 17.69 11.80
N THR A 256 -14.44 16.95 12.28
CA THR A 256 -14.80 16.77 13.68
C THR A 256 -14.87 15.28 14.01
N LYS A 257 -15.41 14.96 15.20
CA LYS A 257 -15.72 13.59 15.61
C LYS A 257 -16.82 12.98 14.74
N LEU A 258 -16.85 11.66 14.69
CA LEU A 258 -17.99 10.91 14.18
C LEU A 258 -19.28 11.29 14.93
N THR A 259 -20.34 11.54 14.17
CA THR A 259 -21.68 11.80 14.73
C THR A 259 -22.72 10.81 14.19
N PRO A 260 -23.77 10.49 14.96
CA PRO A 260 -24.87 9.64 14.50
C PRO A 260 -25.56 10.19 13.24
N GLU A 261 -25.64 11.51 13.11
CA GLU A 261 -26.24 12.19 11.95
C GLU A 261 -25.44 11.88 10.67
N ALA A 262 -24.11 11.93 10.73
CA ALA A 262 -23.25 11.59 9.60
C ALA A 262 -23.43 10.12 9.17
N ALA A 263 -23.55 9.21 10.15
CA ALA A 263 -23.81 7.80 9.88
C ALA A 263 -25.19 7.59 9.24
N GLY A 264 -26.23 8.25 9.74
CA GLY A 264 -27.58 8.22 9.19
C GLY A 264 -27.65 8.79 7.76
N GLN A 265 -26.97 9.90 7.51
CA GLN A 265 -26.88 10.53 6.20
C GLN A 265 -26.19 9.60 5.20
N LEU A 266 -25.04 9.04 5.54
CA LEU A 266 -24.31 8.11 4.67
C LEU A 266 -25.15 6.84 4.41
N ASN A 267 -25.85 6.30 5.42
CA ASN A 267 -26.75 5.17 5.22
C ASN A 267 -27.87 5.46 4.21
N MET A 268 -28.44 6.65 4.24
CA MET A 268 -29.43 7.09 3.25
C MET A 268 -28.80 7.11 1.85
N TYR A 269 -27.58 7.59 1.70
CA TYR A 269 -26.86 7.62 0.42
C TYR A 269 -26.59 6.21 -0.11
N LEU A 270 -26.17 5.29 0.76
CA LEU A 270 -25.94 3.88 0.36
C LEU A 270 -27.24 3.22 -0.12
N ASN A 271 -28.35 3.44 0.58
CA ASN A 271 -29.64 2.90 0.16
C ASN A 271 -30.06 3.46 -1.20
N TYR A 272 -29.82 4.75 -1.46
CA TYR A 272 -30.09 5.36 -2.78
C TYR A 272 -29.22 4.74 -3.87
N TYR A 273 -27.91 4.59 -3.62
CA TYR A 273 -27.00 3.98 -4.59
C TYR A 273 -27.35 2.54 -4.86
N ALA A 274 -27.73 1.77 -3.86
CA ALA A 274 -28.16 0.38 -4.02
C ALA A 274 -29.44 0.24 -4.86
N ALA A 275 -30.36 1.21 -4.75
CA ALA A 275 -31.66 1.17 -5.43
C ALA A 275 -31.64 1.80 -6.84
N GLU A 276 -30.88 2.88 -7.02
CA GLU A 276 -31.02 3.78 -8.19
C GLU A 276 -29.74 3.87 -9.04
N VAL A 277 -28.56 3.47 -8.51
CA VAL A 277 -27.29 3.68 -9.19
C VAL A 277 -26.59 2.38 -9.52
N ASN A 278 -26.60 1.39 -8.63
CA ASN A 278 -25.98 0.08 -8.84
C ASN A 278 -26.62 -0.63 -10.05
N ASP A 279 -25.82 -1.33 -10.81
CA ASP A 279 -26.31 -2.30 -11.77
C ASP A 279 -26.49 -3.71 -11.16
N GLU A 280 -27.05 -4.65 -11.94
CA GLU A 280 -27.33 -6.02 -11.49
C GLU A 280 -26.09 -6.82 -11.07
N HIS A 281 -24.90 -6.35 -11.46
CA HIS A 281 -23.63 -7.02 -11.20
C HIS A 281 -22.84 -6.37 -10.08
N ASP A 282 -23.28 -5.23 -9.56
CA ASP A 282 -22.62 -4.54 -8.48
C ASP A 282 -22.96 -5.15 -7.12
N ASN A 283 -21.98 -5.24 -6.26
CA ASN A 283 -22.18 -5.56 -4.86
C ASN A 283 -22.76 -4.34 -4.12
N PRO A 284 -23.37 -4.55 -2.95
CA PRO A 284 -23.86 -3.45 -2.14
C PRO A 284 -22.82 -2.35 -1.94
N PRO A 285 -23.20 -1.06 -2.05
CA PRO A 285 -22.26 0.04 -1.91
C PRO A 285 -21.68 0.12 -0.50
N ILE A 286 -20.48 0.69 -0.41
CA ILE A 286 -19.69 0.80 0.82
C ILE A 286 -19.60 2.25 1.22
N GLY A 287 -19.84 2.56 2.50
CA GLY A 287 -19.72 3.89 3.07
C GLY A 287 -18.50 4.02 3.98
N ILE A 288 -17.75 5.09 3.81
CA ILE A 288 -16.61 5.43 4.68
C ILE A 288 -16.80 6.85 5.21
N ILE A 289 -16.88 6.99 6.54
CA ILE A 289 -16.83 8.30 7.18
C ILE A 289 -15.39 8.55 7.62
N LEU A 290 -14.74 9.54 7.02
CA LEU A 290 -13.40 9.98 7.41
C LEU A 290 -13.52 11.14 8.40
N CYS A 291 -13.06 10.94 9.62
CA CYS A 291 -13.17 11.91 10.71
C CYS A 291 -11.83 12.12 11.42
N THR A 292 -11.70 13.21 12.19
CA THR A 292 -10.45 13.50 12.93
C THR A 292 -10.33 12.65 14.20
N ASP A 293 -11.46 12.25 14.77
CA ASP A 293 -11.50 11.46 15.99
C ASP A 293 -12.73 10.54 15.98
N LYS A 294 -12.56 9.33 16.50
CA LYS A 294 -13.65 8.39 16.73
C LYS A 294 -13.53 7.78 18.12
N ASP A 295 -14.54 7.98 18.93
CA ASP A 295 -14.74 7.15 20.10
C ASP A 295 -15.24 5.79 19.62
N SER A 296 -14.50 4.72 19.91
CA SER A 296 -14.81 3.36 19.45
C SER A 296 -16.19 2.89 19.93
N ILE A 297 -16.56 3.23 21.15
CA ILE A 297 -17.85 2.89 21.74
C ILE A 297 -18.98 3.67 21.04
N ALA A 298 -18.81 5.00 20.91
CA ALA A 298 -19.79 5.83 20.22
C ALA A 298 -19.95 5.44 18.75
N ALA A 299 -18.86 5.05 18.07
CA ALA A 299 -18.90 4.56 16.69
C ALA A 299 -19.68 3.24 16.57
N GLU A 300 -19.44 2.29 17.48
CA GLU A 300 -20.17 1.01 17.52
C GLU A 300 -21.68 1.24 17.66
N TYR A 301 -22.10 2.12 18.56
CA TYR A 301 -23.52 2.45 18.74
C TYR A 301 -24.09 3.27 17.57
N ALA A 302 -23.33 4.21 17.01
CA ALA A 302 -23.79 5.01 15.88
C ALA A 302 -23.96 4.19 14.60
N LEU A 303 -23.12 3.18 14.41
CA LEU A 303 -23.16 2.28 13.25
C LEU A 303 -24.01 1.03 13.52
N GLY A 304 -24.27 0.71 14.78
CA GLY A 304 -25.07 -0.45 15.19
C GLY A 304 -26.48 -0.42 14.62
N GLY A 305 -26.87 -1.50 13.94
CA GLY A 305 -28.19 -1.62 13.29
C GLY A 305 -28.33 -0.92 11.93
N LEU A 306 -27.28 -0.23 11.47
CA LEU A 306 -27.17 0.27 10.09
C LEU A 306 -26.63 -0.82 9.16
N SER A 307 -26.44 -0.48 7.89
CA SER A 307 -25.81 -1.37 6.93
C SER A 307 -24.42 -1.83 7.42
N ASN A 308 -24.13 -3.12 7.32
CA ASN A 308 -22.81 -3.68 7.64
C ASN A 308 -21.67 -3.16 6.74
N ASN A 309 -21.99 -2.34 5.74
CA ASN A 309 -21.04 -1.75 4.82
C ASN A 309 -20.70 -0.29 5.13
N ILE A 310 -21.05 0.21 6.34
CA ILE A 310 -20.65 1.56 6.79
C ILE A 310 -19.49 1.43 7.78
N PHE A 311 -18.42 2.15 7.48
CA PHE A 311 -17.22 2.18 8.28
C PHE A 311 -16.88 3.61 8.68
N ALA A 312 -16.39 3.78 9.89
CA ALA A 312 -15.80 5.04 10.33
C ALA A 312 -14.30 4.86 10.49
N SER A 313 -13.53 5.78 9.95
CA SER A 313 -12.08 5.74 10.05
C SER A 313 -11.52 7.12 10.35
N ARG A 314 -10.45 7.15 11.13
CA ARG A 314 -9.71 8.39 11.38
C ARG A 314 -8.85 8.73 10.18
N TYR A 315 -8.59 10.03 10.02
CA TYR A 315 -7.48 10.48 9.19
C TYR A 315 -6.54 11.36 10.01
N VAL A 316 -5.28 11.35 9.63
CA VAL A 316 -4.23 12.17 10.23
C VAL A 316 -3.38 12.80 9.14
N SER A 317 -2.91 14.03 9.37
CA SER A 317 -2.02 14.73 8.43
C SER A 317 -0.59 14.20 8.48
N TYR A 318 -0.23 13.45 9.53
CA TYR A 318 1.07 12.81 9.74
C TYR A 318 0.91 11.69 10.76
N ILE A 319 1.91 10.81 10.90
CA ILE A 319 1.94 9.83 11.99
C ILE A 319 2.78 10.42 13.13
N PRO A 320 2.14 10.95 14.20
CA PRO A 320 2.84 11.73 15.22
C PRO A 320 3.84 10.94 16.05
N ASN A 321 3.66 9.65 16.19
CA ASN A 321 4.46 8.77 17.02
C ASN A 321 4.68 7.41 16.35
N LYS A 322 5.47 7.44 15.25
CA LYS A 322 5.82 6.22 14.51
C LYS A 322 6.44 5.17 15.42
N GLU A 323 7.30 5.58 16.34
CA GLU A 323 7.96 4.71 17.31
C GLU A 323 6.95 4.08 18.28
N GLN A 324 5.92 4.83 18.70
CA GLN A 324 4.85 4.29 19.55
C GLN A 324 3.98 3.30 18.79
N LEU A 325 3.66 3.59 17.53
CA LEU A 325 2.90 2.67 16.67
C LEU A 325 3.65 1.34 16.49
N ILE A 326 4.94 1.43 16.19
CA ILE A 326 5.81 0.26 16.07
C ILE A 326 5.87 -0.49 17.39
N ALA A 327 6.06 0.21 18.51
CA ALA A 327 6.14 -0.41 19.83
C ALA A 327 4.85 -1.13 20.24
N GLN A 328 3.67 -0.58 19.87
CA GLN A 328 2.40 -1.25 20.10
C GLN A 328 2.30 -2.57 19.34
N VAL A 329 2.65 -2.58 18.05
CA VAL A 329 2.67 -3.81 17.25
C VAL A 329 3.70 -4.80 17.80
N GLU A 330 4.92 -4.34 18.11
CA GLU A 330 5.97 -5.20 18.68
C GLU A 330 5.58 -5.78 20.04
N ALA A 331 4.86 -5.03 20.88
CA ALA A 331 4.38 -5.54 22.16
C ALA A 331 3.42 -6.71 21.97
N VAL A 332 2.46 -6.57 21.05
CA VAL A 332 1.53 -7.64 20.71
C VAL A 332 2.26 -8.86 20.10
N LEU A 333 3.20 -8.61 19.18
CA LEU A 333 3.99 -9.68 18.56
C LEU A 333 4.89 -10.43 19.56
N LYS A 334 5.45 -9.74 20.57
CA LYS A 334 6.27 -10.34 21.62
C LYS A 334 5.48 -11.26 22.56
N GLU A 335 4.22 -10.95 22.83
CA GLU A 335 3.37 -11.81 23.64
C GLU A 335 3.18 -13.20 23.00
N TRP A 336 3.24 -13.28 21.66
CA TRP A 336 3.09 -14.57 20.93
C TRP A 336 4.36 -15.41 20.88
N HIS A 337 5.53 -14.79 21.10
CA HIS A 337 6.81 -15.50 21.11
C HIS A 337 7.18 -16.02 22.51
N GLN A 338 6.36 -15.78 23.54
CA GLN A 338 6.56 -16.43 24.82
C GLN A 338 6.06 -17.87 24.72
N PRO A 339 6.90 -18.89 24.97
CA PRO A 339 6.42 -20.26 25.07
C PRO A 339 5.35 -20.32 26.17
N GLU A 340 4.23 -20.98 25.87
CA GLU A 340 3.21 -21.31 26.89
C GLU A 340 3.95 -21.89 28.08
N LYS A 341 3.83 -21.22 29.23
CA LYS A 341 4.34 -21.74 30.47
C LYS A 341 3.44 -22.94 30.81
N GLU A 342 3.99 -24.16 30.62
CA GLU A 342 3.43 -25.39 31.18
C GLU A 342 3.23 -25.27 32.68
#